data_a076aae3822dbafb30a09d6c4f0d8cdf
#
_entry.id   a076aae3822dbafb30a09d6c4f0d8cdf
#
_cell.length_a   1.000
_cell.length_b   1.000
_cell.length_c   1.000
_cell.angle_alpha   90.00
_cell.angle_beta   90.00
_cell.angle_gamma   90.00
#
_symmetry.space_group_name_H-M   'P 1'
#
loop_
_entity.id
_entity.type
_entity.pdbx_description
1 polymer ?
#
loop_
_entity_poly.entity_id
_entity_poly.type
_entity_poly.pdbx_seq_one_letter_code
_entity_poly.pdbx_strand_id
1 'polypeptide(L)'
;MTENNSLTLVTHTITQWKDWLIGFIPNIVSAIILLTLFYFLAKILSKAALRIYSRLFPKNLRAAKGISIGVKILIWFFGIILALEVLHLASFLTHLLAGAGIVGIIAGFAFKDIASNAFSGLLIKSEQPFEIGDWVNINNSIGKVVNIGLVTVELMTVEGETALIPNQMIYSDEFFNYSKLKKRRVILSTGVSYGDDLDKVRQVTLDLMQEWDFVIDKNDINFYFTDIGSSTFDFIIRFWVDFVTYEDYLESKSKAIMALKKRFEQENISIAYNVTTLDFGVKGGVNLFDKAIQINDNGSATKTQ
;
A
#
# COMPACT_ATOMS: atom_id res chain seq x y z
N MET A 1 58.93 60.26 -29.08
CA MET A 1 58.80 58.87 -29.56
C MET A 1 57.72 58.04 -28.83
N THR A 2 57.17 58.49 -27.74
CA THR A 2 56.21 57.78 -26.90
C THR A 2 54.73 57.92 -27.31
N GLU A 3 54.38 59.01 -27.99
CA GLU A 3 53.03 59.35 -28.41
C GLU A 3 52.51 58.51 -29.60
N ASN A 4 53.41 58.17 -30.55
CA ASN A 4 53.06 57.29 -31.68
C ASN A 4 52.79 55.85 -31.31
N ASN A 5 53.34 55.38 -30.19
CA ASN A 5 53.18 53.99 -29.71
C ASN A 5 51.81 53.76 -29.03
N SER A 6 51.28 54.81 -28.40
CA SER A 6 49.95 54.76 -27.77
C SER A 6 48.81 54.78 -28.77
N LEU A 7 48.93 55.57 -29.84
CA LEU A 7 47.92 55.60 -30.92
C LEU A 7 47.88 54.33 -31.76
N THR A 8 49.04 53.69 -31.99
CA THR A 8 49.10 52.42 -32.71
C THR A 8 48.54 51.25 -31.84
N LEU A 9 48.75 51.26 -30.53
CA LEU A 9 48.15 50.32 -29.61
C LEU A 9 46.59 50.45 -29.57
N VAL A 10 46.10 51.68 -29.52
CA VAL A 10 44.64 51.96 -29.52
C VAL A 10 43.99 51.50 -30.84
N THR A 11 44.62 51.84 -31.96
CA THR A 11 44.09 51.43 -33.29
C THR A 11 44.13 49.93 -33.48
N HIS A 12 45.18 49.25 -33.01
CA HIS A 12 45.29 47.82 -33.04
C HIS A 12 44.23 47.15 -32.17
N THR A 13 43.96 47.66 -30.98
CA THR A 13 42.92 47.16 -30.08
C THR A 13 41.54 47.35 -30.68
N ILE A 14 41.27 48.51 -31.31
CA ILE A 14 39.98 48.78 -31.99
C ILE A 14 39.78 47.86 -33.19
N THR A 15 40.82 47.61 -33.99
CA THR A 15 40.76 46.62 -35.10
C THR A 15 40.50 45.21 -34.62
N GLN A 16 41.15 44.79 -33.59
CA GLN A 16 40.91 43.47 -32.95
C GLN A 16 39.47 43.35 -32.46
N TRP A 17 38.95 44.37 -31.82
CA TRP A 17 37.55 44.36 -31.37
C TRP A 17 36.56 44.32 -32.56
N LYS A 18 36.86 45.06 -33.62
CA LYS A 18 36.04 45.05 -34.85
C LYS A 18 36.05 43.65 -35.48
N ASP A 19 37.22 43.04 -35.65
CA ASP A 19 37.32 41.72 -36.27
C ASP A 19 36.67 40.63 -35.40
N TRP A 20 36.81 40.74 -34.07
CA TRP A 20 36.09 39.87 -33.12
C TRP A 20 34.58 40.03 -33.25
N LEU A 21 34.05 41.26 -33.28
CA LEU A 21 32.62 41.56 -33.46
C LEU A 21 32.08 41.02 -34.78
N ILE A 22 32.81 41.18 -35.87
CA ILE A 22 32.40 40.69 -37.20
C ILE A 22 32.38 39.13 -37.18
N GLY A 23 33.39 38.51 -36.58
CA GLY A 23 33.43 37.05 -36.43
C GLY A 23 32.33 36.48 -35.52
N PHE A 24 31.77 37.33 -34.63
CA PHE A 24 30.72 36.91 -33.71
C PHE A 24 29.30 36.98 -34.33
N ILE A 25 29.12 37.76 -35.42
CA ILE A 25 27.83 37.92 -36.10
C ILE A 25 27.20 36.57 -36.53
N PRO A 26 27.91 35.64 -37.19
CA PRO A 26 27.36 34.37 -37.59
C PRO A 26 26.83 33.55 -36.40
N ASN A 27 27.52 33.61 -35.24
CA ASN A 27 27.10 32.90 -34.03
C ASN A 27 25.83 33.52 -33.44
N ILE A 28 25.70 34.85 -33.47
CA ILE A 28 24.48 35.55 -33.04
C ILE A 28 23.29 35.19 -33.94
N VAL A 29 23.50 35.19 -35.27
CA VAL A 29 22.46 34.78 -36.22
C VAL A 29 22.01 33.32 -35.96
N SER A 30 22.98 32.43 -35.78
CA SER A 30 22.71 31.02 -35.49
C SER A 30 21.95 30.86 -34.16
N ALA A 31 22.34 31.59 -33.11
CA ALA A 31 21.65 31.59 -31.84
C ALA A 31 20.20 32.09 -31.94
N ILE A 32 19.96 33.17 -32.74
CA ILE A 32 18.61 33.69 -32.98
C ILE A 32 17.75 32.68 -33.74
N ILE A 33 18.30 32.02 -34.76
CA ILE A 33 17.61 30.96 -35.51
C ILE A 33 17.23 29.81 -34.57
N LEU A 34 18.18 29.40 -33.76
CA LEU A 34 17.98 28.33 -32.77
C LEU A 34 16.88 28.69 -31.74
N LEU A 35 16.95 29.85 -31.12
CA LEU A 35 15.91 30.33 -30.20
C LEU A 35 14.54 30.44 -30.85
N THR A 36 14.47 30.85 -32.11
CA THR A 36 13.24 30.90 -32.89
C THR A 36 12.68 29.49 -33.11
N LEU A 37 13.53 28.53 -33.44
CA LEU A 37 13.16 27.12 -33.55
C LEU A 37 12.59 26.57 -32.23
N PHE A 38 13.29 26.83 -31.10
CA PHE A 38 12.83 26.41 -29.77
C PHE A 38 11.55 27.13 -29.33
N TYR A 39 11.31 28.38 -29.75
CA TYR A 39 10.03 29.04 -29.54
C TYR A 39 8.85 28.27 -30.19
N PHE A 40 9.01 27.90 -31.47
CA PHE A 40 7.97 27.13 -32.16
C PHE A 40 7.82 25.73 -31.54
N LEU A 41 8.92 25.07 -31.20
CA LEU A 41 8.92 23.78 -30.55
C LEU A 41 8.22 23.85 -29.20
N ALA A 42 8.52 24.82 -28.36
CA ALA A 42 7.87 25.07 -27.08
C ALA A 42 6.35 25.29 -27.24
N LYS A 43 5.95 26.07 -28.25
CA LYS A 43 4.53 26.33 -28.56
C LYS A 43 3.79 25.05 -28.98
N ILE A 44 4.40 24.20 -29.81
CA ILE A 44 3.81 22.95 -30.29
C ILE A 44 3.71 21.95 -29.13
N LEU A 45 4.81 21.68 -28.42
CA LEU A 45 4.86 20.70 -27.38
C LEU A 45 4.04 21.07 -26.14
N SER A 46 4.03 22.35 -25.74
CA SER A 46 3.17 22.80 -24.64
C SER A 46 1.68 22.69 -24.96
N LYS A 47 1.27 22.95 -26.21
CA LYS A 47 -0.11 22.74 -26.67
C LYS A 47 -0.46 21.26 -26.75
N ALA A 48 0.48 20.40 -27.19
CA ALA A 48 0.29 18.95 -27.21
C ALA A 48 0.13 18.40 -25.79
N ALA A 49 0.99 18.80 -24.85
CA ALA A 49 0.90 18.41 -23.44
C ALA A 49 -0.44 18.84 -22.83
N LEU A 50 -0.88 20.08 -23.08
CA LEU A 50 -2.17 20.57 -22.62
C LEU A 50 -3.33 19.71 -23.17
N ARG A 51 -3.29 19.36 -24.46
CA ARG A 51 -4.35 18.58 -25.11
C ARG A 51 -4.38 17.15 -24.61
N ILE A 52 -3.23 16.51 -24.47
CA ILE A 52 -3.13 15.13 -23.95
C ILE A 52 -3.65 15.06 -22.52
N TYR A 53 -3.15 15.95 -21.65
CA TYR A 53 -3.56 15.94 -20.24
C TYR A 53 -5.04 16.28 -20.05
N SER A 54 -5.56 17.29 -20.76
CA SER A 54 -6.98 17.65 -20.67
C SER A 54 -7.92 16.56 -21.21
N ARG A 55 -7.43 15.70 -22.12
CA ARG A 55 -8.18 14.52 -22.61
C ARG A 55 -8.21 13.38 -21.59
N LEU A 56 -7.11 13.18 -20.89
CA LEU A 56 -6.99 12.13 -19.86
C LEU A 56 -7.69 12.54 -18.55
N PHE A 57 -7.63 13.81 -18.19
CA PHE A 57 -8.16 14.33 -16.92
C PHE A 57 -9.04 15.58 -17.14
N PRO A 58 -10.25 15.45 -17.71
CA PRO A 58 -11.08 16.59 -18.11
C PRO A 58 -11.53 17.47 -16.93
N LYS A 59 -11.56 16.93 -15.71
CA LYS A 59 -11.95 17.67 -14.50
C LYS A 59 -10.87 18.60 -13.96
N ASN A 60 -9.60 18.47 -14.39
CA ASN A 60 -8.45 19.16 -13.81
C ASN A 60 -7.75 20.13 -14.76
N LEU A 61 -8.48 21.05 -15.38
CA LEU A 61 -7.94 22.04 -16.32
C LEU A 61 -6.82 22.95 -15.76
N ARG A 62 -6.83 23.20 -14.43
CA ARG A 62 -5.76 23.98 -13.78
C ARG A 62 -4.44 23.21 -13.81
N ALA A 63 -4.45 21.93 -13.50
CA ALA A 63 -3.27 21.07 -13.55
C ALA A 63 -2.75 20.94 -15.00
N ALA A 64 -3.63 20.81 -15.99
CA ALA A 64 -3.27 20.79 -17.41
C ALA A 64 -2.50 22.03 -17.84
N LYS A 65 -2.96 23.21 -17.40
CA LYS A 65 -2.26 24.48 -17.67
C LYS A 65 -0.89 24.54 -16.99
N GLY A 66 -0.79 24.08 -15.72
CA GLY A 66 0.47 24.02 -14.98
C GLY A 66 1.51 23.15 -15.69
N ILE A 67 1.13 21.96 -16.13
CA ILE A 67 1.99 21.03 -16.88
C ILE A 67 2.43 21.65 -18.22
N SER A 68 1.51 22.28 -18.96
CA SER A 68 1.84 22.97 -20.22
C SER A 68 2.87 24.09 -20.02
N ILE A 69 2.76 24.84 -18.92
CA ILE A 69 3.73 25.88 -18.56
C ILE A 69 5.08 25.23 -18.20
N GLY A 70 5.08 24.17 -17.41
CA GLY A 70 6.31 23.43 -17.07
C GLY A 70 7.05 22.90 -18.30
N VAL A 71 6.34 22.28 -19.24
CA VAL A 71 6.90 21.83 -20.53
C VAL A 71 7.48 23.00 -21.31
N LYS A 72 6.78 24.12 -21.35
CA LYS A 72 7.27 25.34 -22.04
C LYS A 72 8.57 25.87 -21.43
N ILE A 73 8.62 25.94 -20.09
CA ILE A 73 9.83 26.37 -19.35
C ILE A 73 11.00 25.44 -19.63
N LEU A 74 10.77 24.12 -19.58
CA LEU A 74 11.80 23.12 -19.83
C LEU A 74 12.41 23.25 -21.23
N ILE A 75 11.57 23.42 -22.26
CA ILE A 75 12.04 23.58 -23.65
C ILE A 75 12.82 24.86 -23.81
N TRP A 76 12.36 25.96 -23.22
CA TRP A 76 13.08 27.20 -23.22
C TRP A 76 14.45 27.12 -22.53
N PHE A 77 14.50 26.38 -21.39
CA PHE A 77 15.74 26.13 -20.68
C PHE A 77 16.79 25.45 -21.57
N PHE A 78 16.40 24.38 -22.29
CA PHE A 78 17.29 23.71 -23.25
C PHE A 78 17.65 24.60 -24.44
N GLY A 79 16.71 25.38 -24.95
CA GLY A 79 16.96 26.34 -26.04
C GLY A 79 17.98 27.39 -25.65
N ILE A 80 17.91 27.94 -24.44
CA ILE A 80 18.88 28.91 -23.92
C ILE A 80 20.26 28.27 -23.74
N ILE A 81 20.35 27.04 -23.18
CA ILE A 81 21.61 26.32 -23.04
C ILE A 81 22.32 26.18 -24.39
N LEU A 82 21.60 25.69 -25.40
CA LEU A 82 22.16 25.50 -26.73
C LEU A 82 22.52 26.81 -27.41
N ALA A 83 21.74 27.88 -27.20
CA ALA A 83 22.08 29.20 -27.71
C ALA A 83 23.36 29.78 -27.09
N LEU A 84 23.57 29.58 -25.78
CA LEU A 84 24.81 29.95 -25.08
C LEU A 84 26.03 29.17 -25.57
N GLU A 85 25.86 27.90 -25.91
CA GLU A 85 26.93 27.08 -26.50
C GLU A 85 27.33 27.61 -27.89
N VAL A 86 26.35 27.91 -28.75
CA VAL A 86 26.61 28.50 -30.07
C VAL A 86 27.29 29.86 -29.98
N LEU A 87 27.03 30.62 -28.92
CA LEU A 87 27.68 31.88 -28.64
C LEU A 87 29.09 31.73 -28.02
N HIS A 88 29.61 30.50 -27.88
CA HIS A 88 30.89 30.20 -27.25
C HIS A 88 31.02 30.71 -25.81
N LEU A 89 29.92 30.82 -25.08
CA LEU A 89 29.88 31.22 -23.68
C LEU A 89 30.07 30.02 -22.73
N ALA A 90 31.01 29.15 -23.05
CA ALA A 90 31.24 27.87 -22.33
C ALA A 90 31.47 28.05 -20.83
N SER A 91 32.20 29.08 -20.42
CA SER A 91 32.46 29.35 -19.00
C SER A 91 31.17 29.68 -18.23
N PHE A 92 30.31 30.53 -18.81
CA PHE A 92 29.02 30.89 -18.23
C PHE A 92 28.07 29.68 -18.21
N LEU A 93 28.08 28.86 -19.26
CA LEU A 93 27.30 27.64 -19.34
C LEU A 93 27.69 26.62 -18.23
N THR A 94 28.98 26.46 -17.97
CA THR A 94 29.47 25.54 -16.91
C THR A 94 28.95 25.95 -15.54
N HIS A 95 29.00 27.23 -15.20
CA HIS A 95 28.48 27.73 -13.91
C HIS A 95 26.96 27.59 -13.82
N LEU A 96 26.25 27.87 -14.92
CA LEU A 96 24.80 27.71 -14.96
C LEU A 96 24.37 26.25 -14.82
N LEU A 97 25.06 25.33 -15.51
CA LEU A 97 24.79 23.89 -15.40
C LEU A 97 25.13 23.33 -14.01
N ALA A 98 26.23 23.81 -13.41
CA ALA A 98 26.60 23.41 -12.04
C ALA A 98 25.50 23.83 -11.04
N GLY A 99 25.02 25.06 -11.11
CA GLY A 99 23.90 25.54 -10.28
C GLY A 99 22.59 24.79 -10.56
N ALA A 100 22.23 24.60 -11.84
CA ALA A 100 21.05 23.87 -12.25
C ALA A 100 21.12 22.40 -11.82
N GLY A 101 22.31 21.78 -11.79
CA GLY A 101 22.53 20.43 -11.32
C GLY A 101 22.16 20.26 -9.85
N ILE A 102 22.60 21.19 -9.00
CA ILE A 102 22.22 21.17 -7.57
C ILE A 102 20.72 21.31 -7.38
N VAL A 103 20.11 22.29 -8.06
CA VAL A 103 18.65 22.48 -8.03
C VAL A 103 17.91 21.24 -8.57
N GLY A 104 18.45 20.61 -9.63
CA GLY A 104 17.91 19.40 -10.22
C GLY A 104 17.93 18.20 -9.25
N ILE A 105 19.00 18.04 -8.49
CA ILE A 105 19.10 16.99 -7.45
C ILE A 105 18.06 17.23 -6.36
N ILE A 106 17.95 18.45 -5.85
CA ILE A 106 16.95 18.80 -4.82
C ILE A 106 15.53 18.56 -5.33
N ALA A 107 15.24 19.04 -6.54
CA ALA A 107 13.94 18.83 -7.18
C ALA A 107 13.66 17.32 -7.41
N GLY A 108 14.66 16.56 -7.84
CA GLY A 108 14.56 15.12 -8.04
C GLY A 108 14.17 14.38 -6.75
N PHE A 109 14.80 14.71 -5.63
CA PHE A 109 14.42 14.17 -4.34
C PHE A 109 13.01 14.57 -3.92
N ALA A 110 12.60 15.80 -4.17
CA ALA A 110 11.24 16.27 -3.87
C ALA A 110 10.17 15.57 -4.69
N PHE A 111 10.46 15.16 -5.93
CA PHE A 111 9.54 14.44 -6.82
C PHE A 111 9.64 12.92 -6.74
N LYS A 112 10.61 12.37 -6.04
CA LYS A 112 10.90 10.93 -5.96
C LYS A 112 9.65 10.11 -5.64
N ASP A 113 8.92 10.47 -4.59
CA ASP A 113 7.78 9.68 -4.11
C ASP A 113 6.60 9.75 -5.10
N ILE A 114 6.39 10.89 -5.74
CA ILE A 114 5.34 11.03 -6.76
C ILE A 114 5.65 10.13 -7.96
N ALA A 115 6.90 10.16 -8.43
CA ALA A 115 7.35 9.33 -9.53
C ALA A 115 7.26 7.84 -9.19
N SER A 116 7.74 7.44 -8.01
CA SER A 116 7.68 6.06 -7.53
C SER A 116 6.25 5.53 -7.50
N ASN A 117 5.31 6.28 -6.92
CA ASN A 117 3.91 5.90 -6.90
C ASN A 117 3.31 5.78 -8.30
N ALA A 118 3.65 6.69 -9.21
CA ALA A 118 3.17 6.65 -10.59
C ALA A 118 3.69 5.42 -11.36
N PHE A 119 4.99 5.10 -11.22
CA PHE A 119 5.57 3.89 -11.81
C PHE A 119 4.97 2.61 -11.22
N SER A 120 4.83 2.53 -9.89
CA SER A 120 4.15 1.40 -9.23
C SER A 120 2.72 1.25 -9.71
N GLY A 121 1.98 2.34 -9.90
CA GLY A 121 0.62 2.31 -10.44
C GLY A 121 0.54 1.80 -11.88
N LEU A 122 1.54 2.11 -12.72
CA LEU A 122 1.65 1.55 -14.07
C LEU A 122 1.94 0.05 -14.03
N LEU A 123 2.82 -0.41 -13.11
CA LEU A 123 3.14 -1.82 -12.95
C LEU A 123 1.92 -2.60 -12.43
N ILE A 124 1.20 -2.10 -11.42
CA ILE A 124 -0.04 -2.72 -10.91
C ILE A 124 -1.06 -2.88 -12.05
N LYS A 125 -1.22 -1.88 -12.91
CA LYS A 125 -2.13 -1.94 -14.07
C LYS A 125 -1.66 -2.91 -15.15
N SER A 126 -0.35 -3.09 -15.30
CA SER A 126 0.24 -3.98 -16.30
C SER A 126 0.22 -5.44 -15.86
N GLU A 127 0.58 -5.72 -14.61
CA GLU A 127 0.69 -7.07 -14.05
C GLU A 127 -0.65 -7.59 -13.52
N GLN A 128 -1.58 -6.71 -13.18
CA GLN A 128 -2.92 -7.00 -12.67
C GLN A 128 -2.90 -8.04 -11.53
N PRO A 129 -2.16 -7.79 -10.43
CA PRO A 129 -2.12 -8.71 -9.31
C PRO A 129 -3.48 -8.81 -8.60
N PHE A 130 -4.34 -7.81 -8.79
CA PHE A 130 -5.75 -7.75 -8.42
C PHE A 130 -6.51 -6.85 -9.41
N GLU A 131 -7.83 -7.00 -9.46
CA GLU A 131 -8.72 -6.23 -10.31
C GLU A 131 -9.71 -5.40 -9.48
N ILE A 132 -10.38 -4.44 -10.15
CA ILE A 132 -11.48 -3.70 -9.53
C ILE A 132 -12.60 -4.68 -9.20
N GLY A 133 -13.03 -4.69 -7.94
CA GLY A 133 -14.01 -5.63 -7.42
C GLY A 133 -13.42 -6.73 -6.55
N ASP A 134 -12.12 -6.99 -6.60
CA ASP A 134 -11.44 -7.96 -5.75
C ASP A 134 -11.42 -7.52 -4.28
N TRP A 135 -11.54 -8.49 -3.40
CA TRP A 135 -11.29 -8.33 -1.97
C TRP A 135 -9.82 -8.57 -1.70
N VAL A 136 -9.18 -7.60 -1.08
CA VAL A 136 -7.75 -7.61 -0.78
C VAL A 136 -7.49 -7.23 0.67
N ASN A 137 -6.34 -7.63 1.19
CA ASN A 137 -5.78 -7.07 2.41
C ASN A 137 -4.44 -6.42 2.04
N ILE A 138 -4.36 -5.13 2.17
CA ILE A 138 -3.16 -4.34 1.88
C ILE A 138 -2.83 -3.55 3.15
N ASN A 139 -1.66 -3.78 3.73
CA ASN A 139 -1.20 -3.09 4.93
C ASN A 139 -2.26 -3.10 6.07
N ASN A 140 -2.81 -4.28 6.37
CA ASN A 140 -3.88 -4.52 7.34
C ASN A 140 -5.25 -3.87 7.02
N SER A 141 -5.39 -3.24 5.87
CA SER A 141 -6.67 -2.72 5.40
C SER A 141 -7.37 -3.78 4.54
N ILE A 142 -8.42 -4.40 5.08
CA ILE A 142 -9.25 -5.35 4.35
C ILE A 142 -10.37 -4.57 3.65
N GLY A 143 -10.47 -4.74 2.33
CA GLY A 143 -11.48 -4.04 1.56
C GLY A 143 -11.62 -4.53 0.13
N LYS A 144 -12.65 -4.03 -0.54
CA LYS A 144 -12.92 -4.25 -1.95
C LYS A 144 -12.25 -3.15 -2.78
N VAL A 145 -11.51 -3.53 -3.82
CA VAL A 145 -10.88 -2.59 -4.74
C VAL A 145 -11.97 -1.83 -5.52
N VAL A 146 -12.02 -0.51 -5.36
CA VAL A 146 -12.99 0.37 -6.04
C VAL A 146 -12.35 1.02 -7.27
N ASN A 147 -11.09 1.45 -7.14
CA ASN A 147 -10.40 2.15 -8.20
C ASN A 147 -8.87 1.91 -8.13
N ILE A 148 -8.25 1.82 -9.29
CA ILE A 148 -6.78 1.72 -9.43
C ILE A 148 -6.30 2.97 -10.14
N GLY A 149 -5.88 3.97 -9.35
CA GLY A 149 -5.36 5.25 -9.83
C GLY A 149 -3.91 5.18 -10.30
N LEU A 150 -3.37 6.33 -10.74
CA LEU A 150 -1.96 6.43 -11.13
C LEU A 150 -1.04 6.49 -9.90
N VAL A 151 -1.51 7.07 -8.79
CA VAL A 151 -0.70 7.30 -7.58
C VAL A 151 -1.21 6.47 -6.40
N THR A 152 -2.51 6.22 -6.33
CA THR A 152 -3.18 5.50 -5.24
C THR A 152 -4.16 4.47 -5.77
N VAL A 153 -4.33 3.38 -5.02
CA VAL A 153 -5.47 2.46 -5.12
C VAL A 153 -6.49 2.86 -4.05
N GLU A 154 -7.77 2.79 -4.40
CA GLU A 154 -8.89 3.07 -3.49
C GLU A 154 -9.56 1.75 -3.10
N LEU A 155 -9.67 1.51 -1.80
CA LEU A 155 -10.40 0.38 -1.24
C LEU A 155 -11.65 0.89 -0.50
N MET A 156 -12.75 0.16 -0.63
CA MET A 156 -13.87 0.25 0.29
C MET A 156 -13.65 -0.79 1.39
N THR A 157 -13.39 -0.34 2.61
CA THR A 157 -13.12 -1.23 3.75
C THR A 157 -14.40 -1.92 4.23
N VAL A 158 -14.23 -2.92 5.10
CA VAL A 158 -15.37 -3.65 5.72
C VAL A 158 -16.22 -2.72 6.58
N GLU A 159 -15.60 -1.68 7.14
CA GLU A 159 -16.27 -0.64 7.95
C GLU A 159 -17.04 0.39 7.10
N GLY A 160 -16.94 0.31 5.76
CA GLY A 160 -17.58 1.23 4.83
C GLY A 160 -16.79 2.52 4.57
N GLU A 161 -15.54 2.55 4.96
CA GLU A 161 -14.64 3.69 4.74
C GLU A 161 -13.87 3.55 3.40
N THR A 162 -13.44 4.68 2.85
CA THR A 162 -12.56 4.68 1.69
C THR A 162 -11.11 4.81 2.13
N ALA A 163 -10.33 3.75 1.97
CA ALA A 163 -8.88 3.78 2.19
C ALA A 163 -8.16 4.11 0.88
N LEU A 164 -7.31 5.15 0.91
CA LEU A 164 -6.44 5.55 -0.19
C LEU A 164 -5.02 5.04 0.08
N ILE A 165 -4.60 4.03 -0.65
CA ILE A 165 -3.30 3.38 -0.43
C ILE A 165 -2.33 3.79 -1.54
N PRO A 166 -1.15 4.36 -1.20
CA PRO A 166 -0.12 4.69 -2.18
C PRO A 166 0.33 3.46 -2.96
N ASN A 167 0.43 3.55 -4.28
CA ASN A 167 0.80 2.42 -5.14
C ASN A 167 2.19 1.85 -4.82
N GLN A 168 3.14 2.70 -4.45
CA GLN A 168 4.49 2.28 -4.05
C GLN A 168 4.45 1.33 -2.86
N MET A 169 3.59 1.58 -1.86
CA MET A 169 3.43 0.73 -0.69
C MET A 169 2.91 -0.66 -1.09
N ILE A 170 1.95 -0.72 -2.02
CA ILE A 170 1.40 -1.99 -2.52
C ILE A 170 2.47 -2.80 -3.26
N TYR A 171 3.32 -2.12 -4.03
CA TYR A 171 4.35 -2.78 -4.84
C TYR A 171 5.57 -3.24 -4.04
N SER A 172 5.88 -2.55 -2.93
CA SER A 172 7.04 -2.87 -2.07
C SER A 172 6.71 -3.85 -0.94
N ASP A 173 5.46 -3.93 -0.52
CA ASP A 173 5.05 -4.68 0.67
C ASP A 173 4.22 -5.91 0.29
N GLU A 174 4.04 -6.80 1.26
CA GLU A 174 3.18 -7.97 1.11
C GLU A 174 1.69 -7.56 1.12
N PHE A 175 0.93 -8.13 0.20
CA PHE A 175 -0.53 -8.00 0.19
C PHE A 175 -1.19 -9.35 -0.12
N PHE A 176 -2.46 -9.50 0.28
CA PHE A 176 -3.24 -10.72 0.05
C PHE A 176 -4.43 -10.42 -0.86
N ASN A 177 -4.59 -11.19 -1.93
CA ASN A 177 -5.78 -11.19 -2.75
C ASN A 177 -6.67 -12.39 -2.39
N TYR A 178 -7.83 -12.12 -1.81
CA TYR A 178 -8.77 -13.15 -1.36
C TYR A 178 -9.69 -13.65 -2.48
N SER A 179 -9.92 -12.85 -3.51
CA SER A 179 -10.84 -13.16 -4.62
C SER A 179 -10.22 -14.04 -5.70
N LYS A 180 -8.89 -14.03 -5.85
CA LYS A 180 -8.18 -14.67 -6.96
C LYS A 180 -8.42 -16.19 -7.03
N LEU A 181 -8.50 -16.86 -5.89
CA LEU A 181 -8.73 -18.31 -5.82
C LEU A 181 -10.22 -18.68 -5.83
N LYS A 182 -11.14 -17.72 -5.73
CA LYS A 182 -12.58 -17.90 -5.57
C LYS A 182 -12.98 -18.81 -4.41
N LYS A 183 -12.03 -19.20 -3.58
CA LYS A 183 -12.23 -20.00 -2.37
C LYS A 183 -11.30 -19.50 -1.27
N ARG A 184 -11.71 -19.64 -0.04
CA ARG A 184 -10.93 -19.26 1.13
C ARG A 184 -10.96 -20.36 2.19
N ARG A 185 -9.83 -20.54 2.86
CA ARG A 185 -9.74 -21.51 3.95
C ARG A 185 -10.20 -20.85 5.24
N VAL A 186 -11.21 -21.42 5.88
CA VAL A 186 -11.59 -21.07 7.24
C VAL A 186 -10.70 -21.86 8.18
N ILE A 187 -10.13 -21.18 9.17
CA ILE A 187 -9.39 -21.76 10.28
C ILE A 187 -10.15 -21.38 11.53
N LEU A 188 -10.65 -22.39 12.25
CA LEU A 188 -11.35 -22.21 13.50
C LEU A 188 -10.52 -22.87 14.60
N SER A 189 -10.14 -22.09 15.62
CA SER A 189 -9.43 -22.56 16.80
C SER A 189 -10.37 -22.59 18.00
N THR A 190 -10.35 -23.66 18.75
CA THR A 190 -11.11 -23.83 19.99
C THR A 190 -10.45 -24.92 20.83
N GLY A 191 -11.00 -25.22 22.01
CA GLY A 191 -10.46 -26.25 22.90
C GLY A 191 -11.54 -27.02 23.59
N VAL A 192 -11.20 -28.23 24.04
CA VAL A 192 -12.05 -29.11 24.84
C VAL A 192 -11.45 -29.35 26.22
N SER A 193 -12.28 -29.77 27.17
CA SER A 193 -11.87 -30.06 28.56
C SER A 193 -10.90 -31.23 28.64
N TYR A 194 -10.07 -31.26 29.68
CA TYR A 194 -9.19 -32.39 30.00
C TYR A 194 -9.92 -33.71 30.24
N GLY A 195 -11.20 -33.67 30.60
CA GLY A 195 -12.02 -34.85 30.81
C GLY A 195 -12.59 -35.48 29.55
N ASP A 196 -12.48 -34.80 28.40
CA ASP A 196 -13.04 -35.30 27.14
C ASP A 196 -12.10 -36.32 26.46
N ASP A 197 -12.69 -37.30 25.80
CA ASP A 197 -11.98 -38.27 24.97
C ASP A 197 -11.57 -37.62 23.65
N LEU A 198 -10.26 -37.45 23.45
CA LEU A 198 -9.68 -36.77 22.30
C LEU A 198 -9.95 -37.49 20.97
N ASP A 199 -10.01 -38.83 20.96
CA ASP A 199 -10.34 -39.59 19.75
C ASP A 199 -11.81 -39.39 19.39
N LYS A 200 -12.72 -39.35 20.34
CA LYS A 200 -14.13 -39.02 20.15
C LYS A 200 -14.28 -37.59 19.62
N VAL A 201 -13.61 -36.61 20.23
CA VAL A 201 -13.64 -35.21 19.80
C VAL A 201 -13.23 -35.10 18.34
N ARG A 202 -12.12 -35.73 17.96
CA ARG A 202 -11.63 -35.73 16.58
C ARG A 202 -12.65 -36.35 15.63
N GLN A 203 -13.18 -37.54 15.95
CA GLN A 203 -14.11 -38.25 15.07
C GLN A 203 -15.41 -37.47 14.89
N VAL A 204 -16.03 -37.02 15.97
CA VAL A 204 -17.28 -36.26 15.95
C VAL A 204 -17.11 -34.94 15.13
N THR A 205 -15.96 -34.28 15.27
CA THR A 205 -15.68 -33.06 14.55
C THR A 205 -15.51 -33.31 13.04
N LEU A 206 -14.76 -34.35 12.67
CA LEU A 206 -14.56 -34.70 11.26
C LEU A 206 -15.87 -35.13 10.59
N ASP A 207 -16.68 -35.94 11.27
CA ASP A 207 -17.99 -36.37 10.76
C ASP A 207 -18.91 -35.17 10.56
N LEU A 208 -18.97 -34.26 11.53
CA LEU A 208 -19.76 -33.04 11.43
C LEU A 208 -19.32 -32.17 10.24
N MET A 209 -18.01 -32.00 10.04
CA MET A 209 -17.50 -31.20 8.91
C MET A 209 -17.85 -31.81 7.55
N GLN A 210 -17.97 -33.14 7.46
CA GLN A 210 -18.44 -33.82 6.24
C GLN A 210 -19.91 -33.52 5.92
N GLU A 211 -20.73 -33.26 6.95
CA GLU A 211 -22.15 -32.93 6.79
C GLU A 211 -22.39 -31.49 6.29
N TRP A 212 -21.40 -30.59 6.42
CA TRP A 212 -21.58 -29.16 6.10
C TRP A 212 -21.71 -28.91 4.59
N ASP A 213 -22.82 -28.30 4.16
CA ASP A 213 -23.08 -27.97 2.75
C ASP A 213 -22.16 -26.85 2.20
N PHE A 214 -21.69 -25.96 3.06
CA PHE A 214 -20.85 -24.84 2.70
C PHE A 214 -19.36 -25.21 2.57
N VAL A 215 -18.97 -26.45 2.86
CA VAL A 215 -17.60 -26.96 2.63
C VAL A 215 -17.49 -27.51 1.23
N ILE A 216 -16.65 -26.85 0.41
CA ILE A 216 -16.52 -27.17 -1.02
C ILE A 216 -15.54 -28.30 -1.33
N ASP A 217 -14.59 -28.56 -0.45
CA ASP A 217 -13.57 -29.61 -0.65
C ASP A 217 -13.55 -30.53 0.57
N LYS A 218 -14.40 -31.55 0.51
CA LYS A 218 -14.56 -32.54 1.58
C LYS A 218 -13.32 -33.40 1.79
N ASN A 219 -12.41 -33.47 0.82
CA ASN A 219 -11.18 -34.24 0.91
C ASN A 219 -10.04 -33.46 1.59
N ASP A 220 -10.12 -32.12 1.64
CA ASP A 220 -9.14 -31.25 2.29
C ASP A 220 -9.71 -30.63 3.59
N ILE A 221 -10.39 -31.46 4.37
CA ILE A 221 -10.80 -31.15 5.73
C ILE A 221 -9.69 -31.62 6.68
N ASN A 222 -9.25 -30.74 7.59
CA ASN A 222 -8.17 -31.08 8.51
C ASN A 222 -8.58 -30.78 9.95
N PHE A 223 -8.18 -31.68 10.84
CA PHE A 223 -8.29 -31.53 12.29
C PHE A 223 -6.94 -31.83 12.93
N TYR A 224 -6.47 -30.94 13.80
CA TYR A 224 -5.24 -31.12 14.54
C TYR A 224 -5.38 -30.56 15.95
N PHE A 225 -4.99 -31.36 16.98
CA PHE A 225 -4.68 -30.77 18.27
C PHE A 225 -3.38 -29.99 18.15
N THR A 226 -3.35 -28.79 18.71
CA THR A 226 -2.25 -27.84 18.54
C THR A 226 -1.50 -27.53 19.80
N ASP A 227 -2.16 -27.66 20.96
CA ASP A 227 -1.53 -27.38 22.24
C ASP A 227 -2.25 -28.08 23.41
N ILE A 228 -1.52 -28.20 24.51
CA ILE A 228 -2.03 -28.61 25.84
C ILE A 228 -2.03 -27.31 26.67
N GLY A 229 -3.13 -26.58 26.63
CA GLY A 229 -3.30 -25.31 27.32
C GLY A 229 -3.45 -25.52 28.85
N SER A 230 -3.62 -24.41 29.59
CA SER A 230 -3.74 -24.47 31.06
C SER A 230 -5.01 -25.16 31.56
N SER A 231 -6.06 -25.26 30.75
CA SER A 231 -7.35 -25.85 31.10
C SER A 231 -7.99 -26.62 29.94
N THR A 232 -7.31 -26.70 28.80
CA THR A 232 -7.88 -27.16 27.53
C THR A 232 -6.89 -27.98 26.73
N PHE A 233 -7.41 -28.94 25.94
CA PHE A 233 -6.72 -29.43 24.76
C PHE A 233 -7.16 -28.58 23.56
N ASP A 234 -6.26 -27.72 23.07
CA ASP A 234 -6.56 -26.84 22.00
C ASP A 234 -6.43 -27.55 20.66
N PHE A 235 -7.34 -27.24 19.75
CA PHE A 235 -7.33 -27.79 18.40
C PHE A 235 -7.74 -26.78 17.35
N ILE A 236 -7.34 -27.04 16.12
CA ILE A 236 -7.77 -26.30 14.94
C ILE A 236 -8.49 -27.22 13.97
N ILE A 237 -9.52 -26.68 13.34
CA ILE A 237 -10.15 -27.26 12.17
C ILE A 237 -9.96 -26.33 10.98
N ARG A 238 -9.73 -26.92 9.80
CA ARG A 238 -9.51 -26.18 8.57
C ARG A 238 -10.33 -26.79 7.45
N PHE A 239 -11.02 -25.93 6.71
CA PHE A 239 -11.85 -26.33 5.59
C PHE A 239 -11.98 -25.19 4.58
N TRP A 240 -12.30 -25.51 3.32
CA TRP A 240 -12.48 -24.55 2.25
C TRP A 240 -13.94 -24.18 2.09
N VAL A 241 -14.19 -22.88 1.86
CA VAL A 241 -15.51 -22.34 1.53
C VAL A 241 -15.39 -21.50 0.25
N ASP A 242 -16.49 -21.36 -0.48
CA ASP A 242 -16.57 -20.40 -1.58
C ASP A 242 -16.34 -18.98 -1.04
N PHE A 243 -15.64 -18.17 -1.84
CA PHE A 243 -15.36 -16.79 -1.50
C PHE A 243 -15.81 -15.88 -2.63
N VAL A 244 -16.90 -15.18 -2.43
CA VAL A 244 -17.40 -14.10 -3.30
C VAL A 244 -17.26 -12.78 -2.58
N THR A 245 -17.69 -12.71 -1.32
CA THR A 245 -17.59 -11.54 -0.46
C THR A 245 -16.95 -11.87 0.88
N TYR A 246 -16.54 -10.84 1.60
CA TYR A 246 -16.01 -11.04 2.96
C TYR A 246 -17.10 -11.49 3.94
N GLU A 247 -18.33 -11.07 3.69
CA GLU A 247 -19.52 -11.48 4.46
C GLU A 247 -19.78 -12.97 4.34
N ASP A 248 -19.68 -13.56 3.14
CA ASP A 248 -19.85 -15.02 2.92
C ASP A 248 -18.86 -15.84 3.74
N TYR A 249 -17.61 -15.36 3.82
CA TYR A 249 -16.58 -15.98 4.64
C TYR A 249 -16.93 -15.93 6.13
N LEU A 250 -17.39 -14.78 6.63
CA LEU A 250 -17.79 -14.61 8.03
C LEU A 250 -19.03 -15.45 8.35
N GLU A 251 -19.99 -15.50 7.44
CA GLU A 251 -21.20 -16.31 7.59
C GLU A 251 -20.85 -17.79 7.68
N SER A 252 -19.99 -18.29 6.80
CA SER A 252 -19.51 -19.68 6.83
C SER A 252 -18.79 -20.00 8.13
N LYS A 253 -17.94 -19.11 8.61
CA LYS A 253 -17.26 -19.25 9.90
C LYS A 253 -18.25 -19.27 11.07
N SER A 254 -19.26 -18.41 11.05
CA SER A 254 -20.31 -18.35 12.07
C SER A 254 -21.16 -19.63 12.08
N LYS A 255 -21.56 -20.12 10.90
CA LYS A 255 -22.28 -21.40 10.77
C LYS A 255 -21.49 -22.56 11.35
N ALA A 256 -20.18 -22.63 11.09
CA ALA A 256 -19.30 -23.65 11.63
C ALA A 256 -19.23 -23.61 13.16
N ILE A 257 -19.09 -22.42 13.76
CA ILE A 257 -19.08 -22.25 15.22
C ILE A 257 -20.38 -22.74 15.85
N MET A 258 -21.54 -22.33 15.28
CA MET A 258 -22.84 -22.72 15.79
C MET A 258 -23.08 -24.24 15.66
N ALA A 259 -22.70 -24.83 14.54
CA ALA A 259 -22.85 -26.25 14.30
C ALA A 259 -21.96 -27.07 15.22
N LEU A 260 -20.70 -26.66 15.40
CA LEU A 260 -19.75 -27.31 16.30
C LEU A 260 -20.24 -27.30 17.76
N LYS A 261 -20.70 -26.13 18.24
CA LYS A 261 -21.27 -26.00 19.58
C LYS A 261 -22.43 -26.94 19.78
N LYS A 262 -23.39 -26.93 18.84
CA LYS A 262 -24.59 -27.81 18.95
C LYS A 262 -24.25 -29.29 18.95
N ARG A 263 -23.31 -29.72 18.08
CA ARG A 263 -22.90 -31.12 17.99
C ARG A 263 -22.16 -31.58 19.27
N PHE A 264 -21.29 -30.72 19.79
CA PHE A 264 -20.54 -31.04 21.03
C PHE A 264 -21.47 -31.18 22.23
N GLU A 265 -22.51 -30.35 22.36
CA GLU A 265 -23.54 -30.48 23.38
C GLU A 265 -24.29 -31.80 23.25
N GLN A 266 -24.63 -32.23 22.04
CA GLN A 266 -25.32 -33.50 21.79
C GLN A 266 -24.47 -34.72 22.14
N GLU A 267 -23.17 -34.62 21.94
CA GLU A 267 -22.21 -35.69 22.17
C GLU A 267 -21.60 -35.67 23.60
N ASN A 268 -22.04 -34.75 24.46
CA ASN A 268 -21.49 -34.53 25.80
C ASN A 268 -19.96 -34.21 25.75
N ILE A 269 -19.53 -33.43 24.76
CA ILE A 269 -18.19 -32.90 24.68
C ILE A 269 -18.22 -31.47 25.22
N SER A 270 -17.33 -31.17 26.17
CA SER A 270 -17.29 -29.86 26.84
C SER A 270 -16.39 -28.89 26.13
N ILE A 271 -16.95 -27.86 25.48
CA ILE A 271 -16.13 -26.72 25.03
C ILE A 271 -15.57 -26.07 26.28
N ALA A 272 -14.25 -26.07 26.40
CA ALA A 272 -13.60 -25.67 27.62
C ALA A 272 -13.68 -24.16 27.87
N TYR A 273 -13.85 -23.81 29.12
CA TYR A 273 -13.73 -22.45 29.65
C TYR A 273 -12.60 -22.41 30.68
N ASN A 274 -12.13 -21.25 31.03
CA ASN A 274 -11.04 -21.11 31.97
C ASN A 274 -11.42 -21.75 33.30
N VAL A 275 -10.63 -22.76 33.73
CA VAL A 275 -10.79 -23.41 35.02
C VAL A 275 -9.69 -22.91 35.96
N THR A 276 -10.09 -22.48 37.16
CA THR A 276 -9.16 -22.15 38.22
C THR A 276 -9.24 -23.21 39.28
N THR A 277 -8.14 -23.89 39.51
CA THR A 277 -8.03 -24.85 40.61
C THR A 277 -7.65 -24.09 41.89
N LEU A 278 -8.48 -24.14 42.89
CA LEU A 278 -8.19 -23.60 44.21
C LEU A 278 -7.63 -24.75 45.07
N ASP A 279 -6.35 -24.68 45.41
CA ASP A 279 -5.72 -25.60 46.36
C ASP A 279 -5.89 -25.03 47.77
N PHE A 280 -6.74 -25.67 48.55
CA PHE A 280 -6.97 -25.36 49.96
C PHE A 280 -6.01 -26.09 50.91
N GLY A 281 -5.09 -26.89 50.38
CA GLY A 281 -4.04 -27.58 51.15
C GLY A 281 -2.90 -26.60 51.46
N VAL A 282 -2.94 -25.98 52.64
CA VAL A 282 -1.84 -25.10 53.10
C VAL A 282 -0.70 -25.98 53.61
N LYS A 283 0.52 -25.85 53.11
CA LYS A 283 1.72 -26.45 53.66
C LYS A 283 1.87 -26.07 55.13
N GLY A 284 1.63 -27.01 56.07
CA GLY A 284 1.66 -26.78 57.49
C GLY A 284 0.35 -26.28 58.11
N GLY A 285 -0.73 -26.19 57.36
CA GLY A 285 -2.07 -25.79 57.81
C GLY A 285 -3.06 -26.95 57.85
N VAL A 286 -4.27 -26.70 58.34
CA VAL A 286 -5.37 -27.69 58.33
C VAL A 286 -6.04 -27.63 56.95
N ASN A 287 -6.23 -28.81 56.34
CA ASN A 287 -6.96 -28.93 55.08
C ASN A 287 -8.39 -28.43 55.26
N LEU A 288 -8.92 -27.66 54.31
CA LEU A 288 -10.27 -27.08 54.34
C LEU A 288 -11.35 -28.18 54.59
N PHE A 289 -11.14 -29.39 54.12
CA PHE A 289 -12.07 -30.52 54.27
C PHE A 289 -11.90 -31.31 55.58
N ASP A 290 -10.87 -31.02 56.41
CA ASP A 290 -10.65 -31.64 57.71
C ASP A 290 -11.48 -30.98 58.84
N LYS A 291 -12.12 -29.82 58.57
CA LYS A 291 -13.02 -29.11 59.48
C LYS A 291 -14.36 -28.83 58.80
N ALA A 292 -15.44 -28.90 59.55
CA ALA A 292 -16.76 -28.50 59.06
C ALA A 292 -16.75 -27.03 58.63
N ILE A 293 -17.08 -26.76 57.37
CA ILE A 293 -17.22 -25.38 56.87
C ILE A 293 -18.55 -24.84 57.38
N GLN A 294 -18.49 -23.86 58.25
CA GLN A 294 -19.68 -23.13 58.65
C GLN A 294 -19.99 -22.05 57.61
N ILE A 295 -21.00 -22.31 56.77
CA ILE A 295 -21.54 -21.29 55.88
C ILE A 295 -22.52 -20.44 56.70
N ASN A 296 -22.11 -19.27 57.11
CA ASN A 296 -23.02 -18.27 57.65
C ASN A 296 -23.82 -17.67 56.52
N ASP A 297 -25.02 -18.15 56.31
CA ASP A 297 -26.00 -17.55 55.43
C ASP A 297 -26.53 -16.25 56.10
N ASN A 298 -25.82 -15.13 55.89
CA ASN A 298 -26.29 -13.79 56.23
C ASN A 298 -27.36 -13.31 55.21
N GLY A 299 -28.17 -14.21 54.69
CA GLY A 299 -29.31 -13.91 53.85
C GLY A 299 -30.37 -13.15 54.67
N SER A 300 -30.37 -11.85 54.58
CA SER A 300 -31.53 -11.00 54.95
C SER A 300 -32.70 -11.42 54.07
N ALA A 301 -33.55 -12.33 54.61
CA ALA A 301 -34.85 -12.61 54.04
C ALA A 301 -35.70 -11.31 54.19
N THR A 302 -35.76 -10.52 53.12
CA THR A 302 -36.77 -9.46 52.99
C THR A 302 -38.10 -10.18 52.78
N LYS A 303 -38.87 -10.34 53.86
CA LYS A 303 -40.29 -10.71 53.78
C LYS A 303 -41.02 -9.52 53.12
N THR A 304 -41.45 -9.69 51.90
CA THR A 304 -42.52 -8.83 51.31
C THR A 304 -43.87 -9.37 51.80
N GLN A 305 -44.60 -8.55 52.50
CA GLN A 305 -46.03 -8.67 52.70
C GLN A 305 -46.77 -8.28 51.41
#